data_220198137af355be3082b49b7bf34416
#
_entry.id   220198137af355be3082b49b7bf34416
#
_cell.length_a   1.000
_cell.length_b   1.000
_cell.length_c   1.000
_cell.angle_alpha   90.00
_cell.angle_beta   90.00
_cell.angle_gamma   90.00
#
_symmetry.space_group_name_H-M   'P 1'
#
loop_
_entity.id
_entity.type
_entity.pdbx_description
1 polymer ?
#
loop_
_entity_poly.entity_id
_entity_poly.type
_entity_poly.pdbx_seq_one_letter_code
_entity_poly.pdbx_strand_id
1 'polypeptide(L)'
;MHARLKFTLATMLMTLPFSSSTRADDPPAAPVAATNAPGALAPNGYSSGEATHVRLVAIVQSANSEGRSRARIERIATSRRGTAIEVIVLGEQDSTKKQPAMLLVGGMDGVDLASTEQVLAALNTLQRDHAELLKTMRIYAIAEANPDARADAINSHTPRATNAREVDDDRDGAIDEDAPRDINGDGLITSMRRVAPAGRSATHVVDAADARITRAAKKDKGEVATHELFVEGLDIDGDGLLSEDALGGVALDHNFAHRYPEFAVDAGPYQMSEPEAMGIARFVRDHSDIVSAIVFGRHDTLVNFPDTKDKDSTSRTPMCYLAEDHDMYRAMAKLFKESTKLEKSDSADLAGSLVLWLANHRGIAAVAVNGWTRPLAPDLAEGAPAAVETGDADEAAWLAVSDRLYGGAGFDAWTTEQHPKLGVVEVGGFLPFFKSCPTIAQAETLAVATTPFVAKLAELTPRITVSDARLTPISNGLVRIDLRVTNTGTLATTTEMGRITQMIPPIVLRVIGNPSDVLSGKAIEKIERLEAGASNEYSWTVRVQDGASVQITVIGPNFDTITRTAAPASSATQPGTEAPR
;
A
#
# COMPACT_ATOMS: atom_id res chain seq x y z
N MET A 1 34.99 -33.81 39.90
CA MET A 1 34.49 -34.93 39.13
C MET A 1 33.50 -34.37 38.09
N HIS A 2 34.02 -34.11 36.88
CA HIS A 2 33.26 -33.45 35.79
C HIS A 2 32.69 -34.51 34.85
N ALA A 3 31.42 -34.53 34.64
CA ALA A 3 30.76 -35.30 33.56
C ALA A 3 30.29 -34.32 32.50
N ARG A 4 30.95 -34.31 31.34
CA ARG A 4 30.52 -33.63 30.12
C ARG A 4 29.55 -34.54 29.33
N LEU A 5 28.34 -34.07 29.10
CA LEU A 5 27.37 -34.68 28.21
C LEU A 5 27.54 -34.10 26.80
N LYS A 6 27.94 -34.91 25.84
CA LYS A 6 28.00 -34.57 24.41
C LYS A 6 26.65 -34.88 23.79
N PHE A 7 25.96 -33.90 23.23
CA PHE A 7 24.85 -34.12 22.31
C PHE A 7 25.37 -34.14 20.87
N THR A 8 25.10 -35.25 20.21
CA THR A 8 25.39 -35.44 18.78
C THR A 8 24.11 -35.10 18.01
N LEU A 9 24.17 -34.10 17.16
CA LEU A 9 23.08 -33.70 16.24
C LEU A 9 23.24 -34.54 14.95
N ALA A 10 22.29 -35.41 14.66
CA ALA A 10 22.24 -36.14 13.41
C ALA A 10 21.44 -35.33 12.38
N THR A 11 22.13 -34.82 11.38
CA THR A 11 21.56 -34.15 10.22
C THR A 11 21.09 -35.18 9.21
N MET A 12 19.79 -35.29 8.99
CA MET A 12 19.22 -36.17 7.94
C MET A 12 18.93 -35.29 6.71
N LEU A 13 19.80 -35.35 5.72
CA LEU A 13 19.62 -34.72 4.40
C LEU A 13 18.72 -35.66 3.56
N MET A 14 17.51 -35.20 3.24
CA MET A 14 16.67 -35.82 2.22
C MET A 14 16.86 -35.09 0.89
N THR A 15 17.57 -35.72 -0.03
CA THR A 15 17.70 -35.29 -1.42
C THR A 15 16.53 -35.83 -2.23
N LEU A 16 15.73 -34.96 -2.81
CA LEU A 16 14.76 -35.28 -3.87
C LEU A 16 15.36 -34.89 -5.23
N PRO A 17 15.21 -35.69 -6.27
CA PRO A 17 15.77 -35.40 -7.59
C PRO A 17 14.88 -34.36 -8.33
N PHE A 18 15.49 -33.26 -8.75
CA PHE A 18 14.90 -32.33 -9.72
C PHE A 18 15.09 -32.91 -11.14
N SER A 19 13.99 -33.20 -11.83
CA SER A 19 13.99 -33.43 -13.27
C SER A 19 13.56 -32.11 -13.95
N SER A 20 14.50 -31.47 -14.64
CA SER A 20 14.24 -30.35 -15.53
C SER A 20 13.63 -30.84 -16.85
N SER A 21 12.43 -30.41 -17.18
CA SER A 21 11.93 -30.41 -18.55
C SER A 21 11.39 -29.01 -18.89
N THR A 22 12.17 -28.29 -19.68
CA THR A 22 11.71 -27.08 -20.38
C THR A 22 10.66 -27.44 -21.40
N ARG A 23 9.47 -26.86 -21.28
CA ARG A 23 8.51 -26.75 -22.39
C ARG A 23 7.98 -25.33 -22.40
N ALA A 24 8.18 -24.67 -23.53
CA ALA A 24 7.60 -23.38 -23.87
C ALA A 24 6.11 -23.58 -24.22
N ASP A 25 5.34 -22.51 -23.98
CA ASP A 25 3.96 -22.30 -24.46
C ASP A 25 2.86 -23.18 -23.82
N ASP A 26 2.56 -22.87 -22.53
CA ASP A 26 1.22 -23.11 -21.99
C ASP A 26 0.58 -21.76 -21.60
N PRO A 27 -0.71 -21.53 -21.93
CA PRO A 27 -1.45 -20.35 -21.50
C PRO A 27 -1.56 -20.33 -19.97
N PRO A 28 -1.71 -19.15 -19.35
CA PRO A 28 -1.79 -19.04 -17.89
C PRO A 28 -2.91 -19.93 -17.37
N ALA A 29 -2.55 -20.77 -16.40
CA ALA A 29 -3.46 -21.71 -15.77
C ALA A 29 -4.71 -20.98 -15.27
N ALA A 30 -5.88 -21.53 -15.57
CA ALA A 30 -7.14 -21.13 -14.98
C ALA A 30 -7.00 -21.14 -13.45
N PRO A 31 -7.72 -20.24 -12.72
CA PRO A 31 -7.63 -20.18 -11.28
C PRO A 31 -7.85 -21.56 -10.66
N VAL A 32 -6.84 -22.04 -9.93
CA VAL A 32 -6.90 -23.30 -9.21
C VAL A 32 -8.11 -23.25 -8.30
N ALA A 33 -9.04 -24.20 -8.46
CA ALA A 33 -10.16 -24.36 -7.55
C ALA A 33 -9.63 -24.43 -6.11
N ALA A 34 -10.03 -23.46 -5.28
CA ALA A 34 -9.65 -23.40 -3.88
C ALA A 34 -10.00 -24.74 -3.22
N THR A 35 -9.08 -25.30 -2.46
CA THR A 35 -9.35 -26.46 -1.63
C THR A 35 -10.35 -26.05 -0.56
N ASN A 36 -11.59 -26.52 -0.70
CA ASN A 36 -12.76 -26.16 0.12
C ASN A 36 -12.74 -26.86 1.49
N ALA A 37 -11.65 -26.74 2.23
CA ALA A 37 -11.60 -27.24 3.61
C ALA A 37 -12.15 -26.16 4.56
N PRO A 38 -13.03 -26.50 5.51
CA PRO A 38 -13.56 -25.55 6.50
C PRO A 38 -12.50 -24.76 7.29
N GLY A 39 -11.28 -25.27 7.42
CA GLY A 39 -10.16 -24.60 8.07
C GLY A 39 -9.37 -23.62 7.19
N ALA A 40 -9.84 -23.33 5.98
CA ALA A 40 -9.11 -22.44 5.04
C ALA A 40 -9.49 -20.95 5.16
N LEU A 41 -10.56 -20.62 5.93
CA LEU A 41 -11.01 -19.24 6.09
C LEU A 41 -10.02 -18.40 6.91
N ALA A 42 -9.93 -17.09 6.60
CA ALA A 42 -9.12 -16.18 7.39
C ALA A 42 -9.60 -16.16 8.86
N PRO A 43 -8.68 -15.99 9.83
CA PRO A 43 -7.26 -15.66 9.66
C PRO A 43 -6.33 -16.87 9.51
N ASN A 44 -6.87 -18.08 9.38
CA ASN A 44 -6.06 -19.29 9.31
C ASN A 44 -5.08 -19.27 8.13
N GLY A 45 -3.83 -19.69 8.40
CA GLY A 45 -2.75 -19.73 7.43
C GLY A 45 -1.99 -18.42 7.25
N TYR A 46 -2.48 -17.30 7.74
CA TYR A 46 -1.75 -16.04 7.74
C TYR A 46 -0.63 -16.02 8.80
N SER A 47 0.46 -15.32 8.48
CA SER A 47 1.60 -15.21 9.38
C SER A 47 1.34 -14.25 10.54
N SER A 48 1.74 -14.64 11.75
CA SER A 48 1.86 -13.71 12.88
C SER A 48 2.95 -12.66 12.65
N GLY A 49 3.00 -11.58 13.45
CA GLY A 49 4.02 -10.55 13.34
C GLY A 49 5.44 -11.07 13.46
N GLU A 50 5.70 -12.02 14.39
CA GLU A 50 7.01 -12.68 14.51
C GLU A 50 7.36 -13.48 13.25
N ALA A 51 6.41 -14.24 12.70
CA ALA A 51 6.62 -15.00 11.48
C ALA A 51 6.82 -14.07 10.26
N THR A 52 6.14 -12.92 10.21
CA THR A 52 6.38 -11.88 9.20
C THR A 52 7.80 -11.35 9.30
N HIS A 53 8.28 -11.00 10.49
CA HIS A 53 9.67 -10.58 10.70
C HIS A 53 10.68 -11.64 10.23
N VAL A 54 10.47 -12.91 10.57
CA VAL A 54 11.33 -14.02 10.10
C VAL A 54 11.36 -14.10 8.57
N ARG A 55 10.23 -13.92 7.90
CA ARG A 55 10.15 -13.88 6.43
C ARG A 55 10.90 -12.66 5.85
N LEU A 56 10.81 -11.49 6.47
CA LEU A 56 11.56 -10.30 6.08
C LEU A 56 13.07 -10.53 6.22
N VAL A 57 13.52 -11.13 7.32
CA VAL A 57 14.93 -11.51 7.53
C VAL A 57 15.41 -12.50 6.47
N ALA A 58 14.60 -13.49 6.11
CA ALA A 58 14.93 -14.44 5.06
C ALA A 58 15.09 -13.78 3.68
N ILE A 59 14.23 -12.81 3.34
CA ILE A 59 14.35 -12.01 2.11
C ILE A 59 15.68 -11.23 2.11
N VAL A 60 16.03 -10.59 3.22
CA VAL A 60 17.30 -9.85 3.36
C VAL A 60 18.51 -10.77 3.21
N GLN A 61 18.47 -11.94 3.84
CA GLN A 61 19.54 -12.94 3.74
C GLN A 61 19.70 -13.43 2.31
N SER A 62 18.60 -13.76 1.63
CA SER A 62 18.60 -14.19 0.23
C SER A 62 19.20 -13.13 -0.68
N ALA A 63 18.71 -11.87 -0.57
CA ALA A 63 19.21 -10.75 -1.37
C ALA A 63 20.72 -10.54 -1.20
N ASN A 64 21.22 -10.62 0.02
CA ASN A 64 22.63 -10.41 0.33
C ASN A 64 23.54 -11.58 -0.03
N SER A 65 23.08 -12.84 0.11
CA SER A 65 23.89 -14.04 -0.13
C SER A 65 24.16 -14.28 -1.61
N GLU A 66 23.20 -13.98 -2.47
CA GLU A 66 23.33 -14.21 -3.91
C GLU A 66 24.08 -13.10 -4.65
N GLY A 67 24.43 -12.01 -3.96
CA GLY A 67 25.13 -10.86 -4.54
C GLY A 67 24.37 -10.11 -5.64
N ARG A 68 23.10 -10.43 -5.82
CA ARG A 68 22.22 -9.85 -6.86
C ARG A 68 21.73 -8.47 -6.49
N SER A 69 21.44 -8.24 -5.21
CA SER A 69 21.02 -6.97 -4.63
C SER A 69 21.49 -6.89 -3.19
N ARG A 70 21.39 -5.71 -2.60
CA ARG A 70 21.66 -5.52 -1.17
C ARG A 70 20.36 -5.22 -0.47
N ALA A 71 20.22 -5.69 0.76
CA ALA A 71 19.04 -5.42 1.56
C ALA A 71 19.41 -5.24 3.04
N ARG A 72 18.61 -4.43 3.74
CA ARG A 72 18.67 -4.28 5.19
C ARG A 72 17.27 -4.00 5.72
N ILE A 73 17.09 -4.22 7.02
CA ILE A 73 15.89 -3.84 7.77
C ILE A 73 16.25 -2.64 8.65
N GLU A 74 15.36 -1.67 8.69
CA GLU A 74 15.42 -0.51 9.58
C GLU A 74 14.15 -0.41 10.39
N ARG A 75 14.24 -0.12 11.68
CA ARG A 75 13.10 0.21 12.52
C ARG A 75 12.79 1.69 12.36
N ILE A 76 11.57 2.03 11.95
CA ILE A 76 11.13 3.41 11.74
C ILE A 76 10.23 3.94 12.86
N ALA A 77 9.56 3.05 13.58
CA ALA A 77 8.68 3.40 14.68
C ALA A 77 8.48 2.20 15.63
N THR A 78 7.64 2.41 16.62
CA THR A 78 7.16 1.39 17.55
C THR A 78 5.65 1.59 17.67
N SER A 79 4.90 0.49 17.62
CA SER A 79 3.45 0.49 17.82
C SER A 79 3.08 0.84 19.26
N ARG A 80 1.79 0.98 19.54
CA ARG A 80 1.28 1.25 20.89
C ARG A 80 1.65 0.18 21.91
N ARG A 81 1.68 -1.10 21.52
CA ARG A 81 2.09 -2.22 22.39
C ARG A 81 3.59 -2.49 22.37
N GLY A 82 4.39 -1.65 21.72
CA GLY A 82 5.86 -1.75 21.73
C GLY A 82 6.45 -2.58 20.60
N THR A 83 5.67 -3.06 19.65
CA THR A 83 6.14 -3.83 18.48
C THR A 83 6.86 -2.91 17.49
N ALA A 84 7.98 -3.37 16.95
CA ALA A 84 8.74 -2.60 15.96
C ALA A 84 7.97 -2.51 14.64
N ILE A 85 7.93 -1.30 14.06
CA ILE A 85 7.49 -1.08 12.68
C ILE A 85 8.76 -0.98 11.84
N GLU A 86 8.88 -1.90 10.89
CA GLU A 86 10.10 -2.11 10.14
C GLU A 86 9.91 -1.76 8.66
N VAL A 87 10.97 -1.20 8.07
CA VAL A 87 11.09 -1.02 6.63
C VAL A 87 12.23 -1.87 6.09
N ILE A 88 11.97 -2.64 5.06
CA ILE A 88 13.03 -3.23 4.24
C ILE A 88 13.49 -2.19 3.22
N VAL A 89 14.80 -2.00 3.14
CA VAL A 89 15.47 -1.26 2.08
C VAL A 89 16.14 -2.27 1.16
N LEU A 90 15.64 -2.37 -0.07
CA LEU A 90 16.16 -3.29 -1.09
C LEU A 90 16.76 -2.48 -2.24
N GLY A 91 17.97 -2.84 -2.68
CA GLY A 91 18.74 -2.15 -3.74
C GLY A 91 20.08 -1.63 -3.27
N GLU A 92 20.62 -0.62 -3.92
CA GLU A 92 21.94 -0.05 -3.56
C GLU A 92 21.92 0.58 -2.16
N GLN A 93 22.89 0.21 -1.35
CA GLN A 93 23.01 0.64 0.06
C GLN A 93 24.01 1.77 0.28
N ASP A 94 24.74 2.18 -0.76
CA ASP A 94 25.66 3.32 -0.66
C ASP A 94 24.84 4.60 -0.50
N SER A 95 24.91 5.20 0.70
CA SER A 95 24.18 6.41 1.05
C SER A 95 24.65 7.65 0.26
N THR A 96 25.82 7.57 -0.40
CA THR A 96 26.33 8.64 -1.24
C THR A 96 25.69 8.64 -2.63
N LYS A 97 25.13 7.51 -3.05
CA LYS A 97 24.44 7.36 -4.34
C LYS A 97 22.96 7.72 -4.20
N LYS A 98 22.54 8.64 -5.05
CA LYS A 98 21.14 9.04 -5.16
C LYS A 98 20.46 8.24 -6.26
N GLN A 99 19.36 7.58 -5.93
CA GLN A 99 18.55 6.79 -6.85
C GLN A 99 17.09 7.09 -6.60
N PRO A 100 16.21 6.97 -7.61
CA PRO A 100 14.78 6.99 -7.35
C PRO A 100 14.38 5.79 -6.48
N ALA A 101 13.35 5.99 -5.66
CA ALA A 101 12.82 4.94 -4.81
C ALA A 101 11.31 4.76 -5.01
N MET A 102 10.83 3.54 -4.79
CA MET A 102 9.40 3.23 -4.66
C MET A 102 9.12 2.75 -3.25
N LEU A 103 8.00 3.21 -2.69
CA LEU A 103 7.51 2.79 -1.38
C LEU A 103 6.37 1.79 -1.55
N LEU A 104 6.45 0.65 -0.88
CA LEU A 104 5.39 -0.33 -0.73
C LEU A 104 4.93 -0.34 0.73
N VAL A 105 3.64 -0.27 0.98
CA VAL A 105 3.08 -0.33 2.34
C VAL A 105 1.94 -1.33 2.36
N GLY A 106 1.91 -2.21 3.35
CA GLY A 106 0.82 -3.13 3.66
C GLY A 106 0.59 -3.23 5.16
N GLY A 107 -0.41 -4.03 5.56
CA GLY A 107 -0.72 -4.26 6.97
C GLY A 107 -1.14 -2.99 7.71
N MET A 108 -1.94 -2.13 7.09
CA MET A 108 -2.44 -0.90 7.69
C MET A 108 -3.47 -1.17 8.80
N ASP A 109 -4.11 -2.33 8.75
CA ASP A 109 -5.08 -2.80 9.74
C ASP A 109 -5.04 -4.33 9.90
N GLY A 110 -5.88 -4.86 10.81
CA GLY A 110 -6.06 -6.29 11.04
C GLY A 110 -7.37 -6.83 10.45
N VAL A 111 -8.01 -6.12 9.52
CA VAL A 111 -9.20 -6.57 8.77
C VAL A 111 -8.78 -7.16 7.42
N ASP A 112 -7.82 -6.52 6.75
CA ASP A 112 -7.19 -7.01 5.53
C ASP A 112 -5.81 -7.59 5.82
N LEU A 113 -5.73 -8.92 5.92
CA LEU A 113 -4.47 -9.63 6.16
C LEU A 113 -3.68 -9.88 4.86
N ALA A 114 -4.32 -9.75 3.69
CA ALA A 114 -3.72 -10.05 2.39
C ALA A 114 -2.68 -9.02 1.95
N SER A 115 -2.80 -7.78 2.38
CA SER A 115 -1.89 -6.69 2.02
C SER A 115 -0.44 -6.95 2.44
N THR A 116 -0.22 -7.56 3.60
CA THR A 116 1.12 -8.02 4.04
C THR A 116 1.68 -9.07 3.08
N GLU A 117 0.86 -10.03 2.65
CA GLU A 117 1.28 -11.09 1.73
C GLU A 117 1.64 -10.51 0.34
N GLN A 118 0.90 -9.50 -0.13
CA GLN A 118 1.21 -8.81 -1.39
C GLN A 118 2.57 -8.10 -1.33
N VAL A 119 2.89 -7.41 -0.23
CA VAL A 119 4.20 -6.77 -0.04
C VAL A 119 5.32 -7.80 0.00
N LEU A 120 5.15 -8.89 0.76
CA LEU A 120 6.17 -9.94 0.89
C LEU A 120 6.42 -10.66 -0.45
N ALA A 121 5.37 -10.94 -1.22
CA ALA A 121 5.50 -11.54 -2.55
C ALA A 121 6.19 -10.60 -3.54
N ALA A 122 5.85 -9.31 -3.52
CA ALA A 122 6.52 -8.31 -4.33
C ALA A 122 8.01 -8.22 -4.03
N LEU A 123 8.40 -8.17 -2.75
CA LEU A 123 9.80 -8.16 -2.32
C LEU A 123 10.56 -9.41 -2.79
N ASN A 124 9.97 -10.60 -2.60
CA ASN A 124 10.58 -11.86 -3.04
C ASN A 124 10.81 -11.90 -4.54
N THR A 125 9.85 -11.43 -5.33
CA THR A 125 9.97 -11.42 -6.79
C THR A 125 10.96 -10.35 -7.26
N LEU A 126 10.91 -9.15 -6.70
CA LEU A 126 11.84 -8.08 -7.08
C LEU A 126 13.30 -8.48 -6.82
N GLN A 127 13.61 -9.05 -5.66
CA GLN A 127 14.98 -9.46 -5.34
C GLN A 127 15.47 -10.65 -6.18
N ARG A 128 14.58 -11.57 -6.57
CA ARG A 128 14.92 -12.77 -7.33
C ARG A 128 14.99 -12.49 -8.83
N ASP A 129 13.98 -11.81 -9.37
CA ASP A 129 13.74 -11.76 -10.81
C ASP A 129 14.08 -10.38 -11.43
N HIS A 130 14.21 -9.32 -10.60
CA HIS A 130 14.44 -7.94 -11.06
C HIS A 130 15.72 -7.32 -10.46
N ALA A 131 16.79 -8.10 -10.28
CA ALA A 131 18.05 -7.62 -9.71
C ALA A 131 18.68 -6.45 -10.50
N GLU A 132 18.51 -6.39 -11.83
CA GLU A 132 19.01 -5.28 -12.65
C GLU A 132 18.27 -3.97 -12.35
N LEU A 133 16.97 -4.02 -12.12
CA LEU A 133 16.18 -2.87 -11.70
C LEU A 133 16.70 -2.31 -10.36
N LEU A 134 17.04 -3.18 -9.41
CA LEU A 134 17.53 -2.82 -8.08
C LEU A 134 18.93 -2.17 -8.08
N LYS A 135 19.67 -2.19 -9.21
CA LYS A 135 20.90 -1.43 -9.36
C LYS A 135 20.66 0.07 -9.60
N THR A 136 19.49 0.43 -10.11
CA THR A 136 19.15 1.79 -10.51
C THR A 136 17.95 2.37 -9.75
N MET A 137 17.28 1.56 -8.94
CA MET A 137 16.14 1.91 -8.14
C MET A 137 16.21 1.27 -6.77
N ARG A 138 15.72 1.97 -5.76
CA ARG A 138 15.59 1.48 -4.39
C ARG A 138 14.13 1.16 -4.09
N ILE A 139 13.87 0.08 -3.37
CA ILE A 139 12.55 -0.26 -2.85
C ILE A 139 12.58 -0.12 -1.35
N TYR A 140 11.65 0.67 -0.83
CA TYR A 140 11.31 0.72 0.58
C TYR A 140 10.01 -0.04 0.78
N ALA A 141 9.96 -0.98 1.71
CA ALA A 141 8.74 -1.73 1.95
C ALA A 141 8.46 -1.90 3.44
N ILE A 142 7.25 -1.52 3.83
CA ILE A 142 6.67 -1.72 5.15
C ILE A 142 5.59 -2.80 4.98
N ALA A 143 5.87 -4.02 5.42
CA ALA A 143 4.93 -5.13 5.25
C ALA A 143 3.81 -5.09 6.30
N GLU A 144 4.07 -4.50 7.46
CA GLU A 144 3.16 -4.46 8.59
C GLU A 144 3.21 -3.08 9.24
N ALA A 145 2.30 -2.19 8.82
CA ALA A 145 2.21 -0.83 9.36
C ALA A 145 1.50 -0.77 10.72
N ASN A 146 0.59 -1.73 11.00
CA ASN A 146 -0.16 -1.86 12.24
C ASN A 146 -0.02 -3.28 12.83
N PRO A 147 1.13 -3.59 13.43
CA PRO A 147 1.41 -4.94 13.93
C PRO A 147 0.51 -5.35 15.09
N ASP A 148 0.00 -4.40 15.88
CA ASP A 148 -0.88 -4.68 17.01
C ASP A 148 -2.25 -5.19 16.53
N ALA A 149 -2.84 -4.52 15.52
CA ALA A 149 -4.10 -4.96 14.91
C ALA A 149 -3.97 -6.34 14.25
N ARG A 150 -2.85 -6.59 13.57
CA ARG A 150 -2.57 -7.90 12.99
C ARG A 150 -2.42 -8.99 14.05
N ALA A 151 -1.77 -8.69 15.16
CA ALA A 151 -1.64 -9.63 16.27
C ALA A 151 -3.00 -10.01 16.84
N ASP A 152 -3.90 -9.04 17.05
CA ASP A 152 -5.28 -9.30 17.51
C ASP A 152 -6.03 -10.15 16.48
N ALA A 153 -5.94 -9.81 15.21
CA ALA A 153 -6.57 -10.55 14.11
C ALA A 153 -6.19 -12.03 14.09
N ILE A 154 -4.92 -12.36 14.27
CA ILE A 154 -4.41 -13.73 14.17
C ILE A 154 -4.56 -14.51 15.48
N ASN A 155 -4.27 -13.86 16.62
CA ASN A 155 -4.23 -14.56 17.90
C ASN A 155 -5.62 -14.68 18.56
N SER A 156 -6.50 -13.71 18.34
CA SER A 156 -7.83 -13.64 18.97
C SER A 156 -8.96 -13.81 17.95
N HIS A 157 -8.66 -14.06 16.68
CA HIS A 157 -9.64 -14.16 15.59
C HIS A 157 -10.58 -12.95 15.50
N THR A 158 -10.11 -11.77 15.94
CA THR A 158 -10.91 -10.55 16.00
C THR A 158 -10.45 -9.57 14.91
N PRO A 159 -11.27 -9.29 13.89
CA PRO A 159 -10.97 -8.26 12.91
C PRO A 159 -10.85 -6.89 13.59
N ARG A 160 -9.70 -6.24 13.44
CA ARG A 160 -9.45 -4.94 14.05
C ARG A 160 -8.99 -3.92 13.01
N ALA A 161 -9.80 -2.89 12.79
CA ALA A 161 -9.45 -1.81 11.85
C ALA A 161 -8.50 -0.78 12.48
N THR A 162 -8.45 -0.70 13.79
CA THR A 162 -7.75 0.32 14.59
C THR A 162 -6.43 -0.21 15.16
N ASN A 163 -5.55 0.68 15.59
CA ASN A 163 -4.37 0.30 16.37
C ASN A 163 -4.73 0.03 17.85
N ALA A 164 -3.74 -0.23 18.68
CA ALA A 164 -3.95 -0.55 20.11
C ALA A 164 -3.93 0.70 21.00
N ARG A 165 -4.46 1.83 20.52
CA ARG A 165 -4.68 2.98 21.38
C ARG A 165 -5.84 2.68 22.33
N GLU A 166 -5.63 2.90 23.61
CA GLU A 166 -6.67 2.86 24.61
C GLU A 166 -7.60 4.07 24.44
N VAL A 167 -8.91 3.80 24.40
CA VAL A 167 -9.96 4.81 24.26
C VAL A 167 -11.05 4.50 25.30
N ASP A 168 -11.48 5.49 26.00
CA ASP A 168 -12.64 5.50 26.90
C ASP A 168 -13.80 6.06 26.06
N ASP A 169 -14.59 5.17 25.47
CA ASP A 169 -15.56 5.54 24.42
C ASP A 169 -16.80 6.23 25.02
N ASP A 170 -17.26 5.84 26.20
CA ASP A 170 -18.42 6.39 26.90
C ASP A 170 -18.06 7.49 27.93
N ARG A 171 -16.75 7.64 28.27
CA ARG A 171 -16.17 8.63 29.18
C ARG A 171 -16.55 8.42 30.66
N ASP A 172 -16.66 7.18 31.08
CA ASP A 172 -16.90 6.81 32.47
C ASP A 172 -15.60 6.69 33.27
N GLY A 173 -14.45 6.61 32.59
CA GLY A 173 -13.09 6.49 33.14
C GLY A 173 -12.53 5.08 33.13
N ALA A 174 -13.30 4.10 32.63
CA ALA A 174 -12.80 2.76 32.31
C ALA A 174 -12.38 2.68 30.83
N ILE A 175 -11.86 1.57 30.38
CA ILE A 175 -11.34 1.40 29.01
C ILE A 175 -11.62 -0.02 28.57
N ASP A 176 -12.30 -0.17 27.41
CA ASP A 176 -12.58 -1.46 26.77
C ASP A 176 -13.31 -2.47 27.69
N GLU A 177 -14.14 -2.04 28.67
CA GLU A 177 -14.79 -2.94 29.64
C GLU A 177 -15.90 -3.76 29.02
N ASP A 178 -16.65 -3.22 28.07
CA ASP A 178 -17.74 -3.88 27.37
C ASP A 178 -17.33 -4.36 25.97
N ALA A 179 -16.06 -4.74 25.82
CA ALA A 179 -15.56 -5.28 24.56
C ALA A 179 -16.34 -6.52 24.10
N PRO A 180 -16.52 -6.73 22.78
CA PRO A 180 -17.13 -7.94 22.23
C PRO A 180 -16.56 -9.22 22.83
N ARG A 181 -17.43 -10.19 23.17
CA ARG A 181 -17.05 -11.40 23.89
C ARG A 181 -17.81 -12.62 23.42
N ASP A 182 -17.13 -13.73 23.29
CA ASP A 182 -17.71 -15.06 23.04
C ASP A 182 -18.63 -15.47 24.20
N ILE A 183 -19.93 -15.61 23.93
CA ILE A 183 -20.97 -15.94 24.91
C ILE A 183 -21.33 -17.43 24.86
N ASN A 184 -21.26 -18.05 23.65
CA ASN A 184 -21.63 -19.44 23.46
C ASN A 184 -20.44 -20.41 23.67
N GLY A 185 -19.21 -19.90 23.81
CA GLY A 185 -17.99 -20.66 24.09
C GLY A 185 -17.43 -21.43 22.91
N ASP A 186 -17.71 -20.97 21.68
CA ASP A 186 -17.22 -21.60 20.45
C ASP A 186 -15.84 -21.07 20.00
N GLY A 187 -15.33 -20.03 20.67
CA GLY A 187 -14.05 -19.39 20.38
C GLY A 187 -14.12 -18.30 19.30
N LEU A 188 -15.31 -17.91 18.88
CA LEU A 188 -15.56 -16.87 17.90
C LEU A 188 -16.41 -15.75 18.52
N ILE A 189 -16.32 -14.57 17.95
CA ILE A 189 -17.22 -13.45 18.27
C ILE A 189 -18.05 -13.19 17.03
N THR A 190 -19.36 -13.47 17.12
CA THR A 190 -20.29 -13.36 16.00
C THR A 190 -21.37 -12.31 16.28
N SER A 191 -22.62 -12.58 15.93
CA SER A 191 -23.75 -11.69 16.18
C SER A 191 -24.72 -12.32 17.16
N MET A 192 -25.43 -11.47 17.91
CA MET A 192 -26.59 -11.89 18.72
C MET A 192 -27.84 -11.24 18.18
N ARG A 193 -28.95 -12.00 18.15
CA ARG A 193 -30.26 -11.44 17.83
C ARG A 193 -31.31 -11.94 18.84
N ARG A 194 -32.34 -11.11 19.04
CA ARG A 194 -33.51 -11.53 19.82
C ARG A 194 -34.79 -10.90 19.30
N VAL A 195 -35.93 -11.50 19.65
CA VAL A 195 -37.22 -10.84 19.48
C VAL A 195 -37.29 -9.64 20.45
N ALA A 196 -37.57 -8.47 19.90
CA ALA A 196 -37.62 -7.25 20.69
C ALA A 196 -38.75 -7.35 21.75
N PRO A 197 -38.46 -7.07 23.04
CA PRO A 197 -39.49 -7.03 24.07
C PRO A 197 -40.55 -5.97 23.80
N ALA A 198 -41.76 -6.19 24.32
CA ALA A 198 -42.84 -5.23 24.19
C ALA A 198 -42.43 -3.85 24.75
N GLY A 199 -42.58 -2.81 23.93
CA GLY A 199 -42.20 -1.43 24.29
C GLY A 199 -40.78 -1.00 23.95
N ARG A 200 -39.91 -1.90 23.48
CA ARG A 200 -38.61 -1.54 22.88
C ARG A 200 -38.72 -1.38 21.36
N SER A 201 -37.85 -0.54 20.83
CA SER A 201 -37.79 -0.27 19.39
C SER A 201 -36.97 -1.34 18.68
N ALA A 202 -37.68 -2.29 18.06
CA ALA A 202 -37.04 -3.19 17.12
C ALA A 202 -36.49 -2.41 15.89
N THR A 203 -35.43 -2.89 15.29
CA THR A 203 -34.79 -2.28 14.12
C THR A 203 -34.67 -3.27 12.96
N HIS A 204 -34.68 -4.57 13.23
CA HIS A 204 -34.41 -5.64 12.27
C HIS A 204 -35.58 -6.59 12.10
N VAL A 205 -35.53 -7.36 11.03
CA VAL A 205 -36.40 -8.51 10.75
C VAL A 205 -35.55 -9.70 10.36
N VAL A 206 -36.00 -10.90 10.72
CA VAL A 206 -35.50 -12.13 10.11
C VAL A 206 -36.14 -12.27 8.73
N ASP A 207 -35.33 -12.53 7.72
CA ASP A 207 -35.80 -12.61 6.35
C ASP A 207 -36.70 -13.85 6.15
N ALA A 208 -37.83 -13.65 5.49
CA ALA A 208 -38.82 -14.74 5.33
C ALA A 208 -38.36 -15.82 4.32
N ALA A 209 -37.44 -15.48 3.42
CA ALA A 209 -36.92 -16.41 2.41
C ALA A 209 -35.72 -17.21 2.93
N ASP A 210 -34.88 -16.61 3.79
CA ASP A 210 -33.76 -17.30 4.45
C ASP A 210 -33.61 -16.80 5.91
N ALA A 211 -34.01 -17.63 6.86
CA ALA A 211 -33.98 -17.29 8.28
C ALA A 211 -32.57 -17.07 8.86
N ARG A 212 -31.52 -17.37 8.13
CA ARG A 212 -30.15 -17.02 8.50
C ARG A 212 -29.92 -15.51 8.41
N ILE A 213 -30.61 -14.82 7.52
CA ILE A 213 -30.47 -13.38 7.30
C ILE A 213 -31.27 -12.60 8.33
N THR A 214 -30.58 -11.73 9.07
CA THR A 214 -31.20 -10.71 9.91
C THR A 214 -30.81 -9.34 9.37
N ARG A 215 -31.79 -8.58 8.90
CA ARG A 215 -31.58 -7.32 8.19
C ARG A 215 -32.42 -6.18 8.75
N ALA A 216 -32.01 -4.96 8.47
CA ALA A 216 -32.80 -3.79 8.80
C ALA A 216 -34.20 -3.85 8.16
N ALA A 217 -35.23 -3.51 8.92
CA ALA A 217 -36.60 -3.46 8.41
C ALA A 217 -36.77 -2.29 7.41
N LYS A 218 -37.37 -2.55 6.26
CA LYS A 218 -37.68 -1.56 5.22
C LYS A 218 -38.98 -0.81 5.58
N LYS A 219 -38.84 0.14 6.51
CA LYS A 219 -40.00 0.92 7.03
C LYS A 219 -40.70 1.70 5.92
N ASP A 220 -39.99 2.14 4.91
CA ASP A 220 -40.52 2.77 3.70
C ASP A 220 -41.42 1.87 2.86
N LYS A 221 -41.26 0.52 2.99
CA LYS A 221 -42.10 -0.51 2.38
C LYS A 221 -43.16 -1.09 3.34
N GLY A 222 -43.32 -0.52 4.52
CA GLY A 222 -44.32 -0.94 5.51
C GLY A 222 -43.91 -2.17 6.32
N GLU A 223 -42.63 -2.58 6.31
CA GLU A 223 -42.17 -3.67 7.16
C GLU A 223 -42.17 -3.24 8.64
N VAL A 224 -42.61 -4.13 9.49
CA VAL A 224 -42.59 -3.97 10.93
C VAL A 224 -41.37 -4.70 11.49
N ALA A 225 -40.46 -3.98 12.08
CA ALA A 225 -39.32 -4.57 12.76
C ALA A 225 -39.76 -5.43 13.96
N THR A 226 -39.10 -6.55 14.14
CA THR A 226 -39.45 -7.54 15.18
C THR A 226 -38.25 -7.97 16.03
N HIS A 227 -37.03 -7.69 15.59
CA HIS A 227 -35.81 -8.13 16.23
C HIS A 227 -34.87 -6.96 16.54
N GLU A 228 -34.05 -7.17 17.55
CA GLU A 228 -32.82 -6.43 17.84
C GLU A 228 -31.64 -7.28 17.38
N LEU A 229 -30.58 -6.64 16.86
CA LEU A 229 -29.33 -7.28 16.44
C LEU A 229 -28.17 -6.58 17.14
N PHE A 230 -27.25 -7.34 17.71
CA PHE A 230 -26.10 -6.89 18.47
C PHE A 230 -24.83 -7.61 17.99
N VAL A 231 -23.67 -7.08 18.31
CA VAL A 231 -22.42 -7.84 18.33
C VAL A 231 -22.45 -8.73 19.57
N GLU A 232 -21.87 -9.91 19.50
CA GLU A 232 -21.79 -10.85 20.61
C GLU A 232 -20.98 -10.26 21.78
N GLY A 233 -21.55 -10.22 22.99
CA GLY A 233 -20.93 -9.67 24.19
C GLY A 233 -21.86 -9.43 25.36
N LEU A 234 -21.38 -8.72 26.36
CA LEU A 234 -22.07 -8.43 27.61
C LEU A 234 -22.15 -6.90 27.80
N ASP A 235 -23.08 -6.46 28.64
CA ASP A 235 -23.16 -5.14 29.25
C ASP A 235 -22.62 -5.32 30.68
N ILE A 236 -21.37 -4.95 30.93
CA ILE A 236 -20.65 -5.19 32.18
C ILE A 236 -20.83 -4.03 33.14
N ASP A 237 -20.74 -2.79 32.65
CA ASP A 237 -20.88 -1.56 33.43
C ASP A 237 -22.32 -1.28 33.83
N GLY A 238 -23.30 -1.74 33.07
CA GLY A 238 -24.73 -1.69 33.42
C GLY A 238 -25.44 -0.47 32.86
N ASP A 239 -24.93 0.18 31.87
CA ASP A 239 -25.52 1.34 31.21
C ASP A 239 -26.70 0.96 30.28
N GLY A 240 -26.78 -0.31 29.87
CA GLY A 240 -27.86 -0.88 29.06
C GLY A 240 -27.53 -0.99 27.58
N LEU A 241 -26.30 -0.64 27.17
CA LEU A 241 -25.73 -0.92 25.89
C LEU A 241 -25.00 -2.29 25.96
N LEU A 242 -24.56 -2.81 24.85
CA LEU A 242 -23.87 -4.11 24.76
C LEU A 242 -22.74 -4.01 23.75
N SER A 243 -21.57 -4.39 24.17
CA SER A 243 -20.39 -4.41 23.30
C SER A 243 -20.16 -3.09 22.57
N GLU A 244 -20.49 -1.97 23.24
CA GLU A 244 -20.33 -0.62 22.69
C GLU A 244 -18.90 -0.14 22.78
N ASP A 245 -18.14 -0.57 23.80
CA ASP A 245 -16.71 -0.38 23.86
C ASP A 245 -16.05 -1.36 22.87
N ALA A 246 -16.14 -1.01 21.60
CA ALA A 246 -15.33 -1.70 20.60
C ALA A 246 -13.88 -1.71 21.09
N LEU A 247 -13.07 -2.67 20.62
CA LEU A 247 -11.63 -2.58 20.82
C LEU A 247 -11.17 -1.22 20.29
N GLY A 248 -11.15 -0.20 21.13
CA GLY A 248 -10.92 1.19 20.83
C GLY A 248 -9.77 1.42 19.85
N GLY A 249 -9.25 2.60 19.73
CA GLY A 249 -8.08 2.85 18.92
C GLY A 249 -8.31 3.76 17.71
N VAL A 250 -7.28 3.85 16.88
CA VAL A 250 -7.25 4.74 15.71
C VAL A 250 -6.99 3.94 14.45
N ALA A 251 -7.85 4.11 13.45
CA ALA A 251 -7.62 3.58 12.11
C ALA A 251 -6.50 4.38 11.44
N LEU A 252 -5.39 3.72 11.08
CA LEU A 252 -4.25 4.42 10.52
C LEU A 252 -4.60 5.14 9.20
N ASP A 253 -5.49 4.55 8.39
CA ASP A 253 -5.98 5.16 7.16
C ASP A 253 -7.09 6.23 7.37
N HIS A 254 -7.39 6.60 8.62
CA HIS A 254 -8.16 7.80 8.98
C HIS A 254 -7.29 8.83 9.71
N ASN A 255 -6.00 8.55 9.94
CA ASN A 255 -5.13 9.39 10.77
C ASN A 255 -4.19 10.30 9.96
N PHE A 256 -4.13 10.19 8.62
CA PHE A 256 -3.33 11.10 7.80
C PHE A 256 -4.08 12.39 7.45
N ALA A 257 -3.31 13.43 7.08
CA ALA A 257 -3.80 14.79 7.02
C ALA A 257 -4.77 15.10 5.86
N HIS A 258 -4.75 14.31 4.76
CA HIS A 258 -5.61 14.63 3.62
C HIS A 258 -7.06 14.25 3.88
N ARG A 259 -7.97 15.23 3.91
CA ARG A 259 -9.37 15.02 4.28
C ARG A 259 -9.52 14.30 5.63
N TYR A 260 -8.69 14.65 6.59
CA TYR A 260 -8.75 14.07 7.92
C TYR A 260 -10.18 14.11 8.49
N PRO A 261 -10.79 12.98 8.84
CA PRO A 261 -12.17 12.94 9.30
C PRO A 261 -12.25 13.27 10.81
N GLU A 262 -12.05 14.54 11.14
CA GLU A 262 -11.84 15.08 12.50
C GLU A 262 -12.84 14.59 13.55
N PHE A 263 -14.06 14.24 13.14
CA PHE A 263 -15.11 13.83 14.08
C PHE A 263 -15.44 12.33 13.99
N ALA A 264 -14.68 11.56 13.20
CA ALA A 264 -14.85 10.11 13.20
C ALA A 264 -14.25 9.53 14.49
N VAL A 265 -14.93 8.56 15.07
CA VAL A 265 -14.54 7.95 16.36
C VAL A 265 -13.16 7.30 16.29
N ASP A 266 -12.78 6.79 15.12
CA ASP A 266 -11.54 6.08 14.86
C ASP A 266 -10.44 6.94 14.19
N ALA A 267 -10.63 8.26 14.05
CA ALA A 267 -9.64 9.14 13.42
C ALA A 267 -8.49 9.53 14.36
N GLY A 268 -8.69 9.40 15.65
CA GLY A 268 -7.77 9.87 16.68
C GLY A 268 -7.95 11.36 17.03
N PRO A 269 -7.24 11.84 18.04
CA PRO A 269 -7.45 13.20 18.57
C PRO A 269 -6.96 14.31 17.63
N TYR A 270 -6.05 14.01 16.71
CA TYR A 270 -5.53 14.92 15.67
C TYR A 270 -4.76 14.13 14.61
N GLN A 271 -4.53 14.75 13.48
CA GLN A 271 -3.82 14.18 12.34
C GLN A 271 -2.44 13.64 12.75
N MET A 272 -2.13 12.41 12.37
CA MET A 272 -0.86 11.74 12.70
C MET A 272 -0.58 11.67 14.21
N SER A 273 -1.64 11.52 15.01
CA SER A 273 -1.53 11.33 16.47
C SER A 273 -0.87 10.00 16.83
N GLU A 274 -0.94 9.03 15.92
CA GLU A 274 -0.47 7.69 16.20
C GLU A 274 1.01 7.50 15.88
N PRO A 275 1.76 6.78 16.74
CA PRO A 275 3.19 6.57 16.54
C PRO A 275 3.49 5.84 15.23
N GLU A 276 2.61 4.95 14.79
CA GLU A 276 2.67 4.22 13.53
C GLU A 276 2.60 5.19 12.34
N ALA A 277 1.53 5.98 12.28
CA ALA A 277 1.31 6.97 11.21
C ALA A 277 2.41 8.03 11.20
N MET A 278 2.81 8.53 12.38
CA MET A 278 3.89 9.49 12.53
C MET A 278 5.24 8.92 12.10
N GLY A 279 5.51 7.63 12.40
CA GLY A 279 6.74 6.95 11.99
C GLY A 279 6.86 6.85 10.47
N ILE A 280 5.79 6.43 9.79
CA ILE A 280 5.70 6.39 8.33
C ILE A 280 5.88 7.80 7.75
N ALA A 281 5.20 8.80 8.32
CA ALA A 281 5.28 10.18 7.82
C ALA A 281 6.70 10.77 7.96
N ARG A 282 7.40 10.49 9.06
CA ARG A 282 8.80 10.90 9.26
C ARG A 282 9.73 10.20 8.27
N PHE A 283 9.57 8.89 8.08
CA PHE A 283 10.34 8.15 7.11
C PHE A 283 10.19 8.74 5.69
N VAL A 284 8.96 8.96 5.24
CA VAL A 284 8.70 9.57 3.91
C VAL A 284 9.26 10.99 3.81
N ARG A 285 9.17 11.78 4.87
CA ARG A 285 9.76 13.14 4.89
C ARG A 285 11.28 13.11 4.67
N ASP A 286 11.95 12.16 5.30
CA ASP A 286 13.41 12.06 5.29
C ASP A 286 13.95 11.37 4.02
N HIS A 287 13.06 10.80 3.18
CA HIS A 287 13.38 10.10 1.93
C HIS A 287 12.77 10.79 0.70
N SER A 288 13.36 11.93 0.31
CA SER A 288 12.91 12.69 -0.88
C SER A 288 13.21 12.01 -2.21
N ASP A 289 13.85 10.86 -2.20
CA ASP A 289 14.09 9.98 -3.34
C ASP A 289 12.88 9.13 -3.71
N ILE A 290 11.85 9.05 -2.87
CA ILE A 290 10.60 8.33 -3.16
C ILE A 290 9.83 9.08 -4.26
N VAL A 291 9.69 8.45 -5.43
CA VAL A 291 8.99 9.01 -6.60
C VAL A 291 7.62 8.38 -6.83
N SER A 292 7.42 7.14 -6.37
CA SER A 292 6.15 6.42 -6.48
C SER A 292 5.86 5.60 -5.23
N ALA A 293 4.60 5.28 -4.99
CA ALA A 293 4.20 4.44 -3.86
C ALA A 293 2.98 3.57 -4.22
N ILE A 294 2.92 2.38 -3.60
CA ILE A 294 1.75 1.51 -3.61
C ILE A 294 1.38 1.23 -2.15
N VAL A 295 0.14 1.53 -1.79
CA VAL A 295 -0.46 1.17 -0.51
C VAL A 295 -1.41 0.00 -0.75
N PHE A 296 -1.04 -1.17 -0.26
CA PHE A 296 -1.91 -2.36 -0.27
C PHE A 296 -2.80 -2.32 0.97
N GLY A 297 -4.08 -2.63 0.80
CA GLY A 297 -5.05 -2.58 1.87
C GLY A 297 -6.49 -2.49 1.37
N ARG A 298 -7.39 -1.95 2.17
CA ARG A 298 -8.82 -1.88 1.84
C ARG A 298 -9.19 -0.81 0.82
N HIS A 299 -8.28 0.06 0.43
CA HIS A 299 -8.51 1.09 -0.58
C HIS A 299 -8.14 0.61 -1.98
N ASP A 300 -8.85 1.11 -2.99
CA ASP A 300 -8.52 0.91 -4.39
C ASP A 300 -8.62 2.22 -5.16
N THR A 301 -7.58 2.54 -5.92
CA THR A 301 -7.54 3.71 -6.81
C THR A 301 -7.18 3.34 -8.24
N LEU A 302 -7.10 2.06 -8.56
CA LEU A 302 -6.67 1.56 -9.87
C LEU A 302 -7.77 0.84 -10.63
N VAL A 303 -8.51 -0.06 -9.99
CA VAL A 303 -9.70 -0.66 -10.58
C VAL A 303 -10.84 0.34 -10.55
N ASN A 304 -11.07 0.96 -9.40
CA ASN A 304 -12.06 2.01 -9.17
C ASN A 304 -11.36 3.38 -9.14
N PHE A 305 -10.83 3.81 -10.30
CA PHE A 305 -10.15 5.10 -10.36
C PHE A 305 -11.08 6.23 -9.91
N PRO A 306 -10.70 7.03 -8.90
CA PRO A 306 -11.53 8.12 -8.39
C PRO A 306 -11.46 9.33 -9.35
N ASP A 307 -12.20 9.26 -10.46
CA ASP A 307 -12.22 10.26 -11.53
C ASP A 307 -13.08 11.48 -11.16
N THR A 308 -12.89 12.02 -9.96
CA THR A 308 -13.53 13.25 -9.52
C THR A 308 -12.57 14.43 -9.60
N LYS A 309 -13.08 15.56 -10.12
CA LYS A 309 -12.38 16.86 -10.09
C LYS A 309 -12.88 17.73 -8.93
N ASP A 310 -13.69 17.16 -8.06
CA ASP A 310 -14.27 17.86 -6.93
C ASP A 310 -13.19 18.31 -5.95
N LYS A 311 -13.48 19.41 -5.32
CA LYS A 311 -12.65 19.97 -4.26
C LYS A 311 -13.46 20.05 -2.98
N ASP A 312 -12.76 20.18 -1.86
CA ASP A 312 -13.38 20.39 -0.56
C ASP A 312 -14.23 21.67 -0.51
N SER A 313 -14.90 21.91 0.60
CA SER A 313 -15.74 23.08 0.81
C SER A 313 -15.00 24.42 0.67
N THR A 314 -13.67 24.42 0.77
CA THR A 314 -12.82 25.61 0.56
C THR A 314 -12.50 25.84 -0.92
N SER A 315 -12.84 24.91 -1.81
CA SER A 315 -12.51 24.89 -3.24
C SER A 315 -11.00 24.94 -3.55
N ARG A 316 -10.18 24.53 -2.60
CA ARG A 316 -8.70 24.54 -2.71
C ARG A 316 -8.10 23.15 -2.75
N THR A 317 -8.57 22.23 -1.91
CA THR A 317 -8.02 20.88 -1.76
C THR A 317 -8.78 19.90 -2.65
N PRO A 318 -8.10 19.12 -3.51
CA PRO A 318 -8.76 18.06 -4.27
C PRO A 318 -9.39 17.03 -3.33
N MET A 319 -10.55 16.48 -3.69
CA MET A 319 -11.17 15.41 -2.91
C MET A 319 -10.35 14.11 -2.99
N CYS A 320 -9.72 13.85 -4.13
CA CYS A 320 -8.83 12.71 -4.34
C CYS A 320 -7.51 13.19 -4.97
N TYR A 321 -7.31 12.96 -6.24
CA TYR A 321 -6.13 13.40 -6.97
C TYR A 321 -6.34 14.77 -7.60
N LEU A 322 -5.26 15.51 -7.78
CA LEU A 322 -5.29 16.76 -8.54
C LEU A 322 -5.66 16.46 -10.00
N ALA A 323 -6.59 17.24 -10.57
CA ALA A 323 -7.12 16.98 -11.91
C ALA A 323 -6.03 16.97 -13.00
N GLU A 324 -5.00 17.78 -12.85
CA GLU A 324 -3.86 17.88 -13.75
C GLU A 324 -2.96 16.62 -13.74
N ASP A 325 -3.06 15.79 -12.69
CA ASP A 325 -2.33 14.52 -12.59
C ASP A 325 -3.18 13.31 -13.03
N HIS A 326 -4.48 13.49 -13.36
CA HIS A 326 -5.38 12.38 -13.69
C HIS A 326 -4.90 11.50 -14.85
N ASP A 327 -4.30 12.09 -15.89
CA ASP A 327 -3.84 11.31 -17.05
C ASP A 327 -2.72 10.34 -16.65
N MET A 328 -1.82 10.75 -15.75
CA MET A 328 -0.79 9.90 -15.17
C MET A 328 -1.42 8.74 -14.37
N TYR A 329 -2.37 9.03 -13.49
CA TYR A 329 -3.02 8.01 -12.68
C TYR A 329 -3.90 7.06 -13.51
N ARG A 330 -4.59 7.56 -14.55
CA ARG A 330 -5.32 6.71 -15.51
C ARG A 330 -4.39 5.79 -16.28
N ALA A 331 -3.19 6.26 -16.65
CA ALA A 331 -2.18 5.41 -17.28
C ALA A 331 -1.71 4.29 -16.32
N MET A 332 -1.52 4.60 -15.03
CA MET A 332 -1.21 3.58 -14.01
C MET A 332 -2.36 2.60 -13.80
N ALA A 333 -3.62 3.07 -13.76
CA ALA A 333 -4.80 2.22 -13.66
C ALA A 333 -4.94 1.27 -14.87
N LYS A 334 -4.69 1.77 -16.08
CA LYS A 334 -4.64 0.96 -17.29
C LYS A 334 -3.55 -0.11 -17.20
N LEU A 335 -2.33 0.28 -16.82
CA LEU A 335 -1.20 -0.63 -16.65
C LEU A 335 -1.52 -1.71 -15.60
N PHE A 336 -2.17 -1.35 -14.50
CA PHE A 336 -2.61 -2.28 -13.47
C PHE A 336 -3.57 -3.33 -14.06
N LYS A 337 -4.66 -2.91 -14.70
CA LYS A 337 -5.64 -3.81 -15.32
C LYS A 337 -5.01 -4.72 -16.39
N GLU A 338 -4.11 -4.19 -17.21
CA GLU A 338 -3.40 -4.96 -18.22
C GLU A 338 -2.45 -6.00 -17.60
N SER A 339 -1.84 -5.69 -16.47
CA SER A 339 -0.85 -6.56 -15.82
C SER A 339 -1.49 -7.63 -14.95
N THR A 340 -2.56 -7.28 -14.22
CA THR A 340 -3.17 -8.14 -13.19
C THR A 340 -4.40 -8.88 -13.71
N LYS A 341 -5.07 -8.35 -14.75
CA LYS A 341 -6.38 -8.80 -15.25
C LYS A 341 -7.52 -8.66 -14.21
N LEU A 342 -7.29 -7.87 -13.16
CA LEU A 342 -8.32 -7.58 -12.16
C LEU A 342 -9.28 -6.51 -12.71
N GLU A 343 -10.56 -6.84 -12.76
CA GLU A 343 -11.62 -5.96 -13.28
C GLU A 343 -12.53 -5.42 -12.18
N LYS A 344 -12.51 -6.05 -11.02
CA LYS A 344 -13.33 -5.68 -9.86
C LYS A 344 -12.46 -5.62 -8.60
N SER A 345 -12.77 -4.68 -7.74
CA SER A 345 -12.14 -4.50 -6.43
C SER A 345 -13.10 -3.75 -5.53
N ASP A 346 -13.17 -4.09 -4.27
CA ASP A 346 -13.84 -3.26 -3.28
C ASP A 346 -12.94 -2.10 -2.88
N SER A 347 -13.50 -1.02 -2.35
CA SER A 347 -12.73 0.13 -1.86
C SER A 347 -13.41 0.78 -0.68
N ALA A 348 -12.66 1.00 0.40
CA ALA A 348 -13.07 1.84 1.52
C ALA A 348 -12.98 3.34 1.15
N ASP A 349 -13.57 4.24 1.97
CA ASP A 349 -13.40 5.68 1.81
C ASP A 349 -11.92 6.07 1.97
N LEU A 350 -11.49 7.03 1.17
CA LEU A 350 -10.11 7.50 1.11
C LEU A 350 -9.81 8.67 2.08
N ALA A 351 -10.79 9.15 2.84
CA ALA A 351 -10.59 10.26 3.77
C ALA A 351 -9.59 9.90 4.87
N GLY A 352 -8.57 10.72 5.07
CA GLY A 352 -7.52 10.47 6.06
C GLY A 352 -6.52 9.37 5.69
N SER A 353 -6.56 8.84 4.45
CA SER A 353 -5.72 7.72 4.03
C SER A 353 -4.27 8.10 3.74
N LEU A 354 -3.38 7.14 3.94
CA LEU A 354 -1.96 7.26 3.59
C LEU A 354 -1.76 7.58 2.11
N VAL A 355 -2.50 6.91 1.21
CA VAL A 355 -2.34 7.09 -0.24
C VAL A 355 -2.62 8.53 -0.67
N LEU A 356 -3.69 9.15 -0.16
CA LEU A 356 -4.01 10.55 -0.50
C LEU A 356 -3.05 11.53 0.16
N TRP A 357 -2.54 11.23 1.35
CA TRP A 357 -1.50 12.06 1.97
C TRP A 357 -0.20 12.03 1.17
N LEU A 358 0.25 10.86 0.72
CA LEU A 358 1.42 10.72 -0.15
C LEU A 358 1.26 11.54 -1.45
N ALA A 359 0.10 11.42 -2.10
CA ALA A 359 -0.19 12.11 -3.35
C ALA A 359 -0.28 13.64 -3.17
N ASN A 360 -1.08 14.11 -2.19
CA ASN A 360 -1.46 15.51 -2.09
C ASN A 360 -0.55 16.33 -1.17
N HIS A 361 0.07 15.73 -0.16
CA HIS A 361 0.96 16.45 0.76
C HIS A 361 2.43 16.20 0.49
N ARG A 362 2.78 15.09 -0.21
CA ARG A 362 4.18 14.78 -0.52
C ARG A 362 4.51 14.87 -1.99
N GLY A 363 3.50 14.92 -2.87
CA GLY A 363 3.69 14.99 -4.32
C GLY A 363 4.26 13.71 -4.92
N ILE A 364 4.08 12.58 -4.24
CA ILE A 364 4.51 11.24 -4.67
C ILE A 364 3.41 10.65 -5.55
N ALA A 365 3.79 9.98 -6.65
CA ALA A 365 2.84 9.27 -7.49
C ALA A 365 2.35 7.99 -6.76
N ALA A 366 1.36 8.16 -5.87
CA ALA A 366 0.87 7.13 -4.96
C ALA A 366 -0.47 6.55 -5.42
N VAL A 367 -0.60 5.22 -5.36
CA VAL A 367 -1.82 4.47 -5.70
C VAL A 367 -2.14 3.46 -4.60
N ALA A 368 -3.42 3.10 -4.48
CA ALA A 368 -3.86 2.07 -3.54
C ALA A 368 -4.39 0.84 -4.29
N VAL A 369 -4.14 -0.32 -3.72
CA VAL A 369 -4.51 -1.64 -4.27
C VAL A 369 -5.16 -2.47 -3.17
N ASN A 370 -6.46 -2.76 -3.32
CA ASN A 370 -7.12 -3.86 -2.61
C ASN A 370 -7.02 -5.14 -3.48
N GLY A 371 -7.63 -5.10 -4.66
CA GLY A 371 -7.60 -6.19 -5.63
C GLY A 371 -8.52 -7.35 -5.28
N TRP A 372 -9.20 -7.33 -4.14
CA TRP A 372 -10.13 -8.36 -3.70
C TRP A 372 -11.57 -7.84 -3.70
N THR A 373 -12.49 -8.73 -3.92
CA THR A 373 -13.94 -8.51 -3.82
C THR A 373 -14.62 -9.83 -3.53
N ARG A 374 -15.89 -9.79 -3.16
CA ARG A 374 -16.66 -11.02 -2.93
C ARG A 374 -16.46 -12.03 -4.07
N PRO A 375 -16.03 -13.26 -3.79
CA PRO A 375 -15.90 -14.30 -4.80
C PRO A 375 -17.24 -14.59 -5.49
N LEU A 376 -17.20 -14.87 -6.79
CA LEU A 376 -18.39 -15.34 -7.50
C LEU A 376 -18.54 -16.86 -7.31
N ALA A 377 -19.68 -17.28 -6.80
CA ALA A 377 -20.00 -18.71 -6.80
C ALA A 377 -20.16 -19.21 -8.25
N PRO A 378 -19.55 -20.34 -8.63
CA PRO A 378 -19.55 -20.83 -10.02
C PRO A 378 -20.95 -20.95 -10.65
N ASP A 379 -21.95 -21.28 -9.85
CA ASP A 379 -23.35 -21.46 -10.30
C ASP A 379 -24.14 -20.13 -10.41
N LEU A 380 -23.51 -19.01 -10.03
CA LEU A 380 -24.04 -17.67 -10.29
C LEU A 380 -23.49 -17.08 -11.59
N ALA A 381 -22.69 -17.85 -12.35
CA ALA A 381 -22.38 -17.55 -13.74
C ALA A 381 -23.67 -17.51 -14.59
N GLU A 382 -23.64 -16.82 -15.72
CA GLU A 382 -24.79 -16.62 -16.63
C GLU A 382 -25.62 -17.91 -16.79
N GLY A 383 -26.91 -17.87 -16.37
CA GLY A 383 -27.83 -18.98 -16.47
C GLY A 383 -28.09 -19.81 -15.22
N ALA A 384 -27.45 -19.51 -14.07
CA ALA A 384 -27.80 -20.14 -12.81
C ALA A 384 -29.23 -19.78 -12.37
N PRO A 385 -29.94 -20.68 -11.63
CA PRO A 385 -31.24 -20.32 -11.08
C PRO A 385 -31.07 -19.08 -10.18
N ALA A 386 -32.00 -18.13 -10.35
CA ALA A 386 -31.99 -16.90 -9.57
C ALA A 386 -31.82 -17.24 -8.08
N ALA A 387 -30.93 -16.54 -7.42
CA ALA A 387 -30.84 -16.60 -5.97
C ALA A 387 -32.22 -16.30 -5.40
N VAL A 388 -32.60 -16.97 -4.32
CA VAL A 388 -33.86 -16.71 -3.63
C VAL A 388 -33.94 -15.19 -3.39
N GLU A 389 -35.01 -14.53 -3.87
CA GLU A 389 -35.23 -13.11 -3.62
C GLU A 389 -35.39 -12.89 -2.12
N THR A 390 -34.32 -12.47 -1.48
CA THR A 390 -34.31 -12.07 -0.08
C THR A 390 -34.50 -10.57 0.03
N GLY A 391 -34.85 -10.10 1.20
CA GLY A 391 -34.90 -8.66 1.46
C GLY A 391 -33.53 -7.99 1.48
N ASP A 392 -32.43 -8.77 1.51
CA ASP A 392 -31.03 -8.31 1.43
C ASP A 392 -30.27 -9.16 0.42
N ALA A 393 -30.04 -8.59 -0.75
CA ALA A 393 -29.36 -9.29 -1.85
C ALA A 393 -27.84 -9.48 -1.57
N ASP A 394 -27.22 -8.61 -0.80
CA ASP A 394 -25.80 -8.73 -0.45
C ASP A 394 -25.56 -9.85 0.55
N GLU A 395 -26.35 -9.90 1.62
CA GLU A 395 -26.31 -10.98 2.61
C GLU A 395 -26.59 -12.35 1.94
N ALA A 396 -27.59 -12.41 1.06
CA ALA A 396 -27.90 -13.63 0.31
C ALA A 396 -26.75 -14.08 -0.60
N ALA A 397 -26.07 -13.13 -1.22
CA ALA A 397 -24.92 -13.44 -2.06
C ALA A 397 -23.73 -13.96 -1.24
N TRP A 398 -23.47 -13.42 -0.05
CA TRP A 398 -22.47 -13.94 0.86
C TRP A 398 -22.81 -15.32 1.42
N LEU A 399 -24.09 -15.60 1.74
CA LEU A 399 -24.53 -16.94 2.08
C LEU A 399 -24.32 -17.93 0.94
N ALA A 400 -24.61 -17.51 -0.31
CA ALA A 400 -24.34 -18.35 -1.47
C ALA A 400 -22.85 -18.67 -1.65
N VAL A 401 -21.96 -17.70 -1.35
CA VAL A 401 -20.50 -17.92 -1.31
C VAL A 401 -20.16 -18.94 -0.22
N SER A 402 -20.68 -18.75 1.01
CA SER A 402 -20.46 -19.69 2.12
C SER A 402 -20.89 -21.11 1.73
N ASP A 403 -22.12 -21.27 1.26
CA ASP A 403 -22.72 -22.58 0.99
C ASP A 403 -22.01 -23.30 -0.18
N ARG A 404 -21.71 -22.59 -1.26
CA ARG A 404 -21.25 -23.20 -2.51
C ARG A 404 -19.76 -23.30 -2.65
N LEU A 405 -19.00 -22.35 -2.10
CA LEU A 405 -17.54 -22.36 -2.16
C LEU A 405 -16.91 -22.99 -0.92
N TYR A 406 -17.56 -22.88 0.24
CA TYR A 406 -16.99 -23.30 1.52
C TYR A 406 -17.85 -24.30 2.30
N GLY A 407 -18.88 -24.90 1.64
CA GLY A 407 -19.72 -25.93 2.25
C GLY A 407 -20.48 -25.48 3.50
N GLY A 408 -20.81 -24.18 3.56
CA GLY A 408 -21.51 -23.55 4.70
C GLY A 408 -20.57 -23.01 5.78
N ALA A 409 -19.26 -23.22 5.68
CA ALA A 409 -18.31 -22.89 6.74
C ALA A 409 -18.12 -21.38 7.00
N GLY A 410 -18.64 -20.49 6.16
CA GLY A 410 -18.57 -19.05 6.36
C GLY A 410 -19.66 -18.47 7.26
N PHE A 411 -20.58 -19.31 7.73
CA PHE A 411 -21.72 -18.89 8.53
C PHE A 411 -21.93 -19.85 9.70
N ASP A 412 -21.94 -19.31 10.92
CA ASP A 412 -22.31 -20.06 12.09
C ASP A 412 -23.83 -20.09 12.27
N ALA A 413 -24.37 -21.28 12.53
CA ALA A 413 -25.82 -21.46 12.66
C ALA A 413 -26.33 -20.80 13.94
N TRP A 414 -27.45 -20.09 13.84
CA TRP A 414 -28.06 -19.48 15.01
C TRP A 414 -28.39 -20.52 16.08
N THR A 415 -27.80 -20.39 17.27
CA THR A 415 -28.00 -21.22 18.45
C THR A 415 -28.66 -20.41 19.58
N THR A 416 -29.53 -21.06 20.33
CA THR A 416 -30.26 -20.39 21.44
C THR A 416 -29.40 -20.38 22.70
N GLU A 417 -29.14 -19.20 23.24
CA GLU A 417 -28.36 -19.00 24.45
C GLU A 417 -29.12 -18.19 25.52
N GLN A 418 -28.67 -18.31 26.77
CA GLN A 418 -29.19 -17.52 27.88
C GLN A 418 -28.24 -16.37 28.20
N HIS A 419 -28.60 -15.19 27.76
CA HIS A 419 -27.82 -13.98 28.04
C HIS A 419 -28.22 -13.37 29.41
N PRO A 420 -27.27 -12.98 30.29
CA PRO A 420 -27.57 -12.54 31.66
C PRO A 420 -28.54 -11.37 31.75
N LYS A 421 -28.49 -10.42 30.85
CA LYS A 421 -29.32 -9.20 30.83
C LYS A 421 -30.43 -9.25 29.79
N LEU A 422 -30.21 -9.88 28.64
CA LEU A 422 -31.18 -9.91 27.54
C LEU A 422 -32.19 -11.06 27.61
N GLY A 423 -31.95 -12.08 28.45
CA GLY A 423 -32.74 -13.32 28.48
C GLY A 423 -32.38 -14.25 27.31
N VAL A 424 -33.37 -14.79 26.62
CA VAL A 424 -33.14 -15.69 25.48
C VAL A 424 -32.68 -14.88 24.28
N VAL A 425 -31.52 -15.24 23.75
CA VAL A 425 -30.94 -14.72 22.50
C VAL A 425 -30.60 -15.86 21.55
N GLU A 426 -30.40 -15.56 20.28
CA GLU A 426 -29.77 -16.46 19.32
C GLU A 426 -28.40 -15.88 18.98
N VAL A 427 -27.34 -16.70 19.07
CA VAL A 427 -25.96 -16.37 18.74
C VAL A 427 -25.58 -17.08 17.43
N GLY A 428 -24.87 -16.43 16.52
CA GLY A 428 -24.48 -16.96 15.23
C GLY A 428 -24.30 -15.87 14.19
N GLY A 429 -24.27 -16.23 12.92
CA GLY A 429 -24.09 -15.27 11.84
C GLY A 429 -22.84 -15.54 10.99
N PHE A 430 -22.41 -14.57 10.20
CA PHE A 430 -21.18 -14.72 9.44
C PHE A 430 -19.97 -14.76 10.36
N LEU A 431 -19.02 -15.65 10.03
CA LEU A 431 -17.78 -15.73 10.75
C LEU A 431 -16.95 -14.45 10.61
N PRO A 432 -16.15 -14.09 11.62
CA PRO A 432 -15.17 -13.03 11.51
C PRO A 432 -14.31 -13.21 10.26
N PHE A 433 -13.91 -12.12 9.61
CA PHE A 433 -13.13 -12.08 8.36
C PHE A 433 -13.84 -12.61 7.10
N PHE A 434 -14.91 -13.40 7.18
CA PHE A 434 -15.49 -14.05 6.00
C PHE A 434 -15.86 -13.09 4.87
N LYS A 435 -16.35 -11.89 5.24
CA LYS A 435 -16.75 -10.85 4.27
C LYS A 435 -15.63 -9.84 3.95
N SER A 436 -14.56 -9.81 4.72
CA SER A 436 -13.57 -8.73 4.65
C SER A 436 -12.16 -9.17 4.23
N CYS A 437 -11.86 -10.46 4.31
CA CYS A 437 -10.51 -10.96 4.07
C CYS A 437 -10.54 -12.22 3.19
N PRO A 438 -9.71 -12.33 2.14
CA PRO A 438 -9.57 -13.57 1.36
C PRO A 438 -9.01 -14.71 2.23
N THR A 439 -9.15 -15.95 1.76
CA THR A 439 -8.37 -17.06 2.30
C THR A 439 -6.89 -16.86 1.97
N ILE A 440 -5.97 -17.51 2.71
CA ILE A 440 -4.53 -17.40 2.42
C ILE A 440 -4.21 -17.83 0.97
N ALA A 441 -4.85 -18.86 0.43
CA ALA A 441 -4.66 -19.31 -0.94
C ALA A 441 -5.13 -18.26 -1.98
N GLN A 442 -6.22 -17.55 -1.68
CA GLN A 442 -6.66 -16.42 -2.52
C GLN A 442 -5.72 -15.24 -2.40
N ALA A 443 -5.22 -14.93 -1.20
CA ALA A 443 -4.23 -13.87 -0.97
C ALA A 443 -2.90 -14.15 -1.71
N GLU A 444 -2.43 -15.38 -1.71
CA GLU A 444 -1.25 -15.80 -2.49
C GLU A 444 -1.49 -15.63 -4.00
N THR A 445 -2.67 -16.01 -4.48
CA THR A 445 -3.06 -15.82 -5.89
C THR A 445 -3.09 -14.33 -6.24
N LEU A 446 -3.69 -13.50 -5.38
CA LEU A 446 -3.74 -12.05 -5.55
C LEU A 446 -2.33 -11.43 -5.54
N ALA A 447 -1.47 -11.87 -4.63
CA ALA A 447 -0.10 -11.42 -4.52
C ALA A 447 0.71 -11.73 -5.79
N VAL A 448 0.54 -12.93 -6.35
CA VAL A 448 1.14 -13.29 -7.65
C VAL A 448 0.59 -12.43 -8.77
N ALA A 449 -0.71 -12.14 -8.80
CA ALA A 449 -1.34 -11.32 -9.83
C ALA A 449 -0.90 -9.86 -9.79
N THR A 450 -0.67 -9.29 -8.59
CA THR A 450 -0.32 -7.87 -8.43
C THR A 450 1.17 -7.58 -8.60
N THR A 451 2.05 -8.54 -8.34
CA THR A 451 3.50 -8.37 -8.42
C THR A 451 4.02 -7.88 -9.79
N PRO A 452 3.52 -8.33 -10.96
CA PRO A 452 3.96 -7.79 -12.25
C PRO A 452 3.70 -6.30 -12.42
N PHE A 453 2.61 -5.78 -11.83
CA PHE A 453 2.35 -4.35 -11.82
C PHE A 453 3.39 -3.60 -10.98
N VAL A 454 3.76 -4.13 -9.80
CA VAL A 454 4.79 -3.51 -8.95
C VAL A 454 6.10 -3.35 -9.72
N ALA A 455 6.56 -4.41 -10.39
CA ALA A 455 7.78 -4.38 -11.19
C ALA A 455 7.69 -3.36 -12.34
N LYS A 456 6.59 -3.36 -13.10
CA LYS A 456 6.38 -2.42 -14.21
C LYS A 456 6.29 -0.98 -13.73
N LEU A 457 5.62 -0.70 -12.61
CA LEU A 457 5.54 0.65 -12.04
C LEU A 457 6.93 1.14 -11.63
N ALA A 458 7.75 0.26 -11.06
CA ALA A 458 9.12 0.56 -10.72
C ALA A 458 9.98 0.91 -11.95
N GLU A 459 9.73 0.32 -13.11
CA GLU A 459 10.40 0.63 -14.37
C GLU A 459 10.00 2.00 -14.94
N LEU A 460 8.81 2.52 -14.61
CA LEU A 460 8.29 3.79 -15.14
C LEU A 460 8.96 5.05 -14.57
N THR A 461 9.89 4.92 -13.64
CA THR A 461 10.52 6.04 -12.93
C THR A 461 11.13 7.10 -13.86
N PRO A 462 11.18 8.38 -13.44
CA PRO A 462 11.88 9.41 -14.19
C PRO A 462 13.37 9.08 -14.27
N ARG A 463 13.96 9.31 -15.43
CA ARG A 463 15.41 9.09 -15.69
C ARG A 463 16.00 10.32 -16.33
N ILE A 464 16.89 11.01 -15.63
CA ILE A 464 17.49 12.24 -16.11
C ILE A 464 18.78 11.94 -16.87
N THR A 465 18.85 12.44 -18.08
CA THR A 465 20.05 12.46 -18.91
C THR A 465 20.43 13.88 -19.24
N VAL A 466 21.73 14.15 -19.33
CA VAL A 466 22.28 15.47 -19.62
C VAL A 466 23.22 15.33 -20.82
N SER A 467 22.98 16.10 -21.86
CA SER A 467 23.85 16.11 -23.04
C SER A 467 25.28 16.58 -22.69
N ASP A 468 26.21 16.41 -23.60
CA ASP A 468 27.48 17.10 -23.48
C ASP A 468 27.27 18.62 -23.56
N ALA A 469 28.07 19.35 -22.80
CA ALA A 469 28.05 20.80 -22.80
C ALA A 469 28.83 21.32 -24.04
N ARG A 470 28.11 21.94 -24.97
CA ARG A 470 28.70 22.49 -26.18
C ARG A 470 29.20 23.91 -25.93
N LEU A 471 30.51 24.13 -26.07
CA LEU A 471 31.12 25.46 -25.99
C LEU A 471 31.31 26.02 -27.40
N THR A 472 30.80 27.25 -27.63
CA THR A 472 30.96 28.01 -28.87
C THR A 472 31.60 29.35 -28.54
N PRO A 473 32.82 29.64 -29.02
CA PRO A 473 33.44 30.96 -28.85
C PRO A 473 32.61 32.06 -29.57
N ILE A 474 32.40 33.19 -28.90
CA ILE A 474 31.71 34.38 -29.45
C ILE A 474 32.75 35.45 -29.78
N SER A 475 33.65 35.73 -28.84
CA SER A 475 34.75 36.69 -28.96
C SER A 475 35.82 36.35 -27.92
N ASN A 476 36.95 37.10 -27.91
CA ASN A 476 38.01 36.91 -26.93
C ASN A 476 37.46 36.99 -25.51
N GLY A 477 37.60 35.92 -24.72
CA GLY A 477 37.12 35.82 -23.37
C GLY A 477 35.62 35.67 -23.21
N LEU A 478 34.84 35.46 -24.29
CA LEU A 478 33.39 35.19 -24.23
C LEU A 478 33.03 33.91 -24.96
N VAL A 479 32.31 33.05 -24.27
CA VAL A 479 31.84 31.77 -24.80
C VAL A 479 30.33 31.62 -24.58
N ARG A 480 29.68 30.95 -25.52
CA ARG A 480 28.33 30.43 -25.37
C ARG A 480 28.40 28.95 -25.01
N ILE A 481 27.61 28.55 -24.04
CA ILE A 481 27.50 27.16 -23.59
C ILE A 481 26.05 26.74 -23.74
N ASP A 482 25.83 25.66 -24.50
CA ASP A 482 24.53 25.06 -24.70
C ASP A 482 24.49 23.67 -24.04
N LEU A 483 23.41 23.34 -23.34
CA LEU A 483 23.20 22.09 -22.62
C LEU A 483 21.72 21.69 -22.69
N ARG A 484 21.46 20.40 -22.83
CA ARG A 484 20.10 19.84 -22.80
C ARG A 484 19.95 18.88 -21.63
N VAL A 485 18.86 19.02 -20.89
CA VAL A 485 18.43 18.07 -19.83
C VAL A 485 17.17 17.38 -20.31
N THR A 486 17.16 16.05 -20.33
CA THR A 486 16.06 15.22 -20.84
C THR A 486 15.61 14.25 -19.76
N ASN A 487 14.30 14.12 -19.56
CA ASN A 487 13.72 13.01 -18.82
C ASN A 487 13.41 11.88 -19.81
N THR A 488 14.22 10.83 -19.83
CA THR A 488 14.03 9.64 -20.66
C THR A 488 13.13 8.58 -20.02
N GLY A 489 12.67 8.83 -18.79
CA GLY A 489 11.69 7.98 -18.09
C GLY A 489 10.27 8.22 -18.59
N THR A 490 9.36 7.40 -18.12
CA THR A 490 7.94 7.42 -18.50
C THR A 490 7.03 8.10 -17.49
N LEU A 491 7.56 8.50 -16.34
CA LEU A 491 6.90 9.39 -15.39
C LEU A 491 7.57 10.77 -15.40
N ALA A 492 6.81 11.82 -15.10
CA ALA A 492 7.36 13.14 -14.83
C ALA A 492 8.25 13.10 -13.59
N THR A 493 9.18 14.04 -13.45
CA THR A 493 10.11 14.11 -12.30
C THR A 493 9.41 14.34 -10.95
N THR A 494 8.20 14.86 -10.97
CA THR A 494 7.29 15.01 -9.84
C THR A 494 5.87 15.11 -10.37
N THR A 495 4.86 14.87 -9.52
CA THR A 495 3.46 15.14 -9.85
C THR A 495 3.23 16.66 -9.95
N GLU A 496 2.14 17.10 -10.55
CA GLU A 496 1.78 18.52 -10.55
C GLU A 496 1.50 19.01 -9.12
N MET A 497 0.89 18.15 -8.30
CA MET A 497 0.72 18.44 -6.87
C MET A 497 2.09 18.61 -6.18
N GLY A 498 3.09 17.78 -6.49
CA GLY A 498 4.44 17.92 -5.94
C GLY A 498 5.13 19.23 -6.36
N ARG A 499 4.89 19.69 -7.59
CA ARG A 499 5.35 20.99 -8.06
C ARG A 499 4.70 22.16 -7.29
N ILE A 500 3.39 22.06 -7.06
CA ILE A 500 2.63 23.12 -6.34
C ILE A 500 3.05 23.17 -4.86
N THR A 501 3.16 22.02 -4.21
CA THR A 501 3.52 21.94 -2.78
C THR A 501 5.01 22.15 -2.52
N GLN A 502 5.86 22.04 -3.54
CA GLN A 502 7.32 22.15 -3.45
C GLN A 502 7.96 21.17 -2.43
N MET A 503 7.28 20.06 -2.15
CA MET A 503 7.79 19.03 -1.22
C MET A 503 8.89 18.18 -1.85
N ILE A 504 8.91 18.07 -3.18
CA ILE A 504 10.00 17.44 -3.93
C ILE A 504 10.96 18.54 -4.39
N PRO A 505 12.25 18.49 -4.02
CA PRO A 505 13.22 19.48 -4.47
C PRO A 505 13.33 19.52 -5.99
N PRO A 506 13.42 20.73 -6.62
CA PRO A 506 13.59 20.84 -8.05
C PRO A 506 14.96 20.34 -8.50
N ILE A 507 15.09 20.01 -9.77
CA ILE A 507 16.39 19.81 -10.40
C ILE A 507 17.07 21.17 -10.56
N VAL A 508 18.32 21.29 -10.10
CA VAL A 508 19.09 22.53 -10.11
C VAL A 508 20.26 22.39 -11.05
N LEU A 509 20.35 23.29 -12.04
CA LEU A 509 21.53 23.45 -12.86
C LEU A 509 22.36 24.62 -12.31
N ARG A 510 23.65 24.43 -12.17
CA ARG A 510 24.56 25.46 -11.67
C ARG A 510 25.80 25.57 -12.60
N VAL A 511 26.04 26.77 -13.10
CA VAL A 511 27.33 27.12 -13.71
C VAL A 511 28.36 27.33 -12.61
N ILE A 512 29.45 26.55 -12.63
CA ILE A 512 30.49 26.61 -11.59
C ILE A 512 31.47 27.74 -11.95
N GLY A 513 31.66 28.65 -11.03
CA GLY A 513 32.55 29.83 -11.18
C GLY A 513 31.94 31.05 -10.48
N ASN A 514 32.47 32.23 -10.82
CA ASN A 514 31.93 33.47 -10.31
C ASN A 514 30.58 33.80 -11.02
N PRO A 515 29.47 33.98 -10.33
CA PRO A 515 28.18 34.33 -10.96
C PRO A 515 28.24 35.60 -11.82
N SER A 516 29.14 36.54 -11.52
CA SER A 516 29.34 37.76 -12.31
C SER A 516 29.93 37.51 -13.71
N ASP A 517 30.49 36.33 -13.95
CA ASP A 517 31.01 35.94 -15.26
C ASP A 517 29.91 35.40 -16.19
N VAL A 518 28.73 35.10 -15.65
CA VAL A 518 27.54 34.74 -16.44
C VAL A 518 26.86 36.01 -16.91
N LEU A 519 27.06 36.38 -18.18
CA LEU A 519 26.56 37.62 -18.76
C LEU A 519 25.16 37.48 -19.35
N SER A 520 24.77 36.27 -19.75
CA SER A 520 23.41 35.91 -20.22
C SER A 520 23.05 34.52 -19.73
N GLY A 521 21.79 34.30 -19.45
CA GLY A 521 21.30 33.14 -18.69
C GLY A 521 21.42 33.38 -17.18
N LYS A 522 20.92 32.45 -16.36
CA LYS A 522 21.07 32.51 -14.90
C LYS A 522 22.17 31.54 -14.47
N ALA A 523 23.04 31.95 -13.56
CA ALA A 523 24.09 31.10 -12.99
C ALA A 523 23.49 29.86 -12.26
N ILE A 524 22.25 29.97 -11.82
CA ILE A 524 21.45 28.88 -11.22
C ILE A 524 20.10 28.85 -11.93
N GLU A 525 19.81 27.73 -12.59
CA GLU A 525 18.50 27.43 -13.18
C GLU A 525 17.82 26.32 -12.39
N LYS A 526 16.48 26.31 -12.38
CA LYS A 526 15.67 25.30 -11.72
C LYS A 526 14.69 24.68 -12.70
N ILE A 527 14.55 23.36 -12.64
CA ILE A 527 13.48 22.61 -13.30
C ILE A 527 12.56 22.10 -12.19
N GLU A 528 11.42 22.73 -12.05
CA GLU A 528 10.44 22.33 -11.02
C GLU A 528 9.77 21.00 -11.39
N ARG A 529 9.49 20.78 -12.67
CA ARG A 529 8.92 19.55 -13.22
C ARG A 529 9.42 19.36 -14.65
N LEU A 530 9.75 18.13 -15.03
CA LEU A 530 10.09 17.73 -16.39
C LEU A 530 9.24 16.51 -16.77
N GLU A 531 8.38 16.67 -17.76
CA GLU A 531 7.47 15.64 -18.22
C GLU A 531 8.20 14.42 -18.78
N ALA A 532 7.49 13.30 -18.87
CA ALA A 532 7.97 12.09 -19.53
C ALA A 532 8.41 12.38 -20.97
N GLY A 533 9.62 11.98 -21.34
CA GLY A 533 10.18 12.21 -22.68
C GLY A 533 10.52 13.67 -23.01
N ALA A 534 10.26 14.62 -22.12
CA ALA A 534 10.51 16.03 -22.37
C ALA A 534 11.99 16.42 -22.21
N SER A 535 12.37 17.50 -22.87
CA SER A 535 13.71 18.09 -22.79
C SER A 535 13.63 19.59 -22.60
N ASN A 536 14.48 20.13 -21.73
CA ASN A 536 14.74 21.56 -21.60
C ASN A 536 16.12 21.89 -22.12
N GLU A 537 16.24 22.96 -22.91
CA GLU A 537 17.48 23.49 -23.43
C GLU A 537 17.90 24.74 -22.67
N TYR A 538 19.16 24.81 -22.34
CA TYR A 538 19.76 25.93 -21.60
C TYR A 538 20.93 26.48 -22.38
N SER A 539 21.06 27.81 -22.37
CA SER A 539 22.16 28.54 -23.03
C SER A 539 22.65 29.65 -22.12
N TRP A 540 23.95 29.71 -21.94
CA TRP A 540 24.64 30.75 -21.17
C TRP A 540 25.70 31.43 -22.00
N THR A 541 25.85 32.74 -21.82
CA THR A 541 27.05 33.47 -22.27
C THR A 541 27.91 33.74 -21.06
N VAL A 542 29.11 33.21 -21.05
CA VAL A 542 30.02 33.26 -19.91
C VAL A 542 31.33 33.92 -20.31
N ARG A 543 31.84 34.79 -19.42
CA ARG A 543 33.19 35.31 -19.52
C ARG A 543 34.19 34.27 -19.03
N VAL A 544 35.17 33.92 -19.82
CA VAL A 544 36.21 32.94 -19.48
C VAL A 544 37.58 33.49 -19.81
N GLN A 545 38.62 33.01 -19.15
CA GLN A 545 40.00 33.22 -19.59
C GLN A 545 40.27 32.37 -20.84
N ASP A 546 41.16 32.80 -21.71
CA ASP A 546 41.48 32.08 -22.94
C ASP A 546 41.90 30.63 -22.63
N GLY A 547 41.24 29.68 -23.30
CA GLY A 547 41.47 28.26 -23.12
C GLY A 547 40.85 27.63 -21.88
N ALA A 548 40.15 28.39 -21.02
CA ALA A 548 39.53 27.86 -19.83
C ALA A 548 38.26 27.06 -20.18
N SER A 549 38.01 26.01 -19.39
CA SER A 549 36.78 25.23 -19.40
C SER A 549 35.77 25.75 -18.38
N VAL A 550 34.49 25.54 -18.66
CA VAL A 550 33.39 25.86 -17.76
C VAL A 550 32.69 24.57 -17.35
N GLN A 551 32.44 24.40 -16.05
CA GLN A 551 31.72 23.28 -15.55
C GLN A 551 30.26 23.65 -15.24
N ILE A 552 29.34 22.75 -15.58
CA ILE A 552 27.91 22.82 -15.21
C ILE A 552 27.60 21.58 -14.38
N THR A 553 26.99 21.76 -13.22
CA THR A 553 26.46 20.68 -12.42
C THR A 553 24.95 20.65 -12.52
N VAL A 554 24.39 19.43 -12.63
CA VAL A 554 22.96 19.15 -12.58
C VAL A 554 22.70 18.28 -11.35
N ILE A 555 21.91 18.80 -10.43
CA ILE A 555 21.66 18.21 -9.10
C ILE A 555 20.17 17.94 -8.95
N GLY A 556 19.80 16.74 -8.52
CA GLY A 556 18.42 16.38 -8.22
C GLY A 556 18.31 15.54 -6.94
N PRO A 557 17.09 15.27 -6.47
CA PRO A 557 16.87 14.47 -5.26
C PRO A 557 17.15 12.98 -5.48
N ASN A 558 16.95 12.45 -6.68
CA ASN A 558 16.85 11.03 -6.98
C ASN A 558 17.83 10.55 -8.07
N PHE A 559 18.90 11.29 -8.31
CA PHE A 559 20.04 10.88 -9.16
C PHE A 559 21.32 11.56 -8.70
N ASP A 560 22.46 10.93 -8.98
CA ASP A 560 23.77 11.48 -8.65
C ASP A 560 24.04 12.79 -9.39
N THR A 561 24.81 13.68 -8.77
CA THR A 561 25.20 14.94 -9.41
C THR A 561 25.90 14.68 -10.74
N ILE A 562 25.33 15.17 -11.82
CA ILE A 562 25.90 15.06 -13.15
C ILE A 562 26.72 16.33 -13.42
N THR A 563 28.01 16.17 -13.70
CA THR A 563 28.89 17.27 -14.08
C THR A 563 29.19 17.19 -15.58
N ARG A 564 29.08 18.32 -16.27
CA ARG A 564 29.52 18.48 -17.66
C ARG A 564 30.52 19.58 -17.75
N THR A 565 31.62 19.33 -18.51
CA THR A 565 32.66 20.30 -18.75
C THR A 565 32.58 20.76 -20.21
N ALA A 566 32.31 22.03 -20.41
CA ALA A 566 32.43 22.66 -21.71
C ALA A 566 33.88 23.15 -21.90
N ALA A 567 34.59 22.56 -22.86
CA ALA A 567 35.94 22.93 -23.21
C ALA A 567 36.00 23.38 -24.68
N PRO A 568 36.94 24.29 -25.07
CA PRO A 568 37.19 24.59 -26.47
C PRO A 568 37.51 23.31 -27.25
N ALA A 569 36.99 23.18 -28.47
CA ALA A 569 37.39 22.08 -29.32
C ALA A 569 38.94 22.10 -29.46
N SER A 570 39.59 21.00 -29.06
CA SER A 570 41.03 20.89 -29.30
C SER A 570 41.25 21.03 -30.81
N SER A 571 42.09 21.99 -31.25
CA SER A 571 42.51 22.09 -32.66
C SER A 571 43.12 20.74 -33.02
N ALA A 572 42.39 19.93 -33.77
CA ALA A 572 42.95 18.73 -34.37
C ALA A 572 44.16 19.19 -35.20
N THR A 573 45.35 18.74 -34.83
CA THR A 573 46.57 18.92 -35.61
C THR A 573 46.27 18.40 -37.02
N GLN A 574 46.20 19.28 -38.01
CA GLN A 574 46.11 18.85 -39.41
C GLN A 574 47.30 17.94 -39.69
N PRO A 575 47.11 16.77 -40.30
CA PRO A 575 48.23 15.99 -40.77
C PRO A 575 48.98 16.83 -41.78
N GLY A 576 50.27 17.07 -41.50
CA GLY A 576 51.13 17.84 -42.34
C GLY A 576 51.10 17.32 -43.79
N THR A 577 50.77 18.19 -44.73
CA THR A 577 50.95 17.95 -46.13
C THR A 577 52.47 17.79 -46.38
N GLU A 578 52.92 16.51 -46.47
CA GLU A 578 54.22 16.23 -47.11
C GLU A 578 54.22 16.73 -48.57
N ALA A 579 55.10 17.67 -48.88
CA ALA A 579 55.34 18.13 -50.25
C ALA A 579 56.03 17.01 -51.00
N PRO A 580 55.66 16.71 -52.27
CA PRO A 580 56.33 15.73 -53.07
C PRO A 580 57.70 16.30 -53.51
N ARG A 581 58.73 15.49 -53.34
CA ARG A 581 60.03 15.67 -54.03
C ARG A 581 60.00 15.06 -55.43
#